data_91e87b37bb3e69e375bcf51e20b0f8ab
#
_entry.id   91e87b37bb3e69e375bcf51e20b0f8ab
#
_cell.length_a   1.000
_cell.length_b   1.000
_cell.length_c   1.000
_cell.angle_alpha   90.00
_cell.angle_beta   90.00
_cell.angle_gamma   90.00
#
_symmetry.space_group_name_H-M   'P 1'
#
loop_
_entity.id
_entity.type
_entity.pdbx_description
1 polymer ?
#
loop_
_entity_poly.entity_id
_entity_poly.type
_entity_poly.pdbx_seq_one_letter_code
_entity_poly.pdbx_strand_id
1 'polypeptide(L)'
;MEINNRTVRLLYQTNNYFDKNLWSFLEENYDLQLDSNEFLIKNKFIFLDKNILNAFKNNELEEGDLIQAQTLGEVLESKNKNYKVGEYVLGIGFVQDYYISKGLKCKKFDISEFNSSNDKMVIGIENFSVAFTKLIDSNDEKKIILKP
;
A
#
# COMPACT_ATOMS: atom_id res chain seq x y z
N MET A 1 -4.26 17.81 11.74
CA MET A 1 -4.36 17.69 10.27
C MET A 1 -5.42 16.68 9.91
N GLU A 2 -6.38 17.07 9.12
CA GLU A 2 -7.40 16.15 8.64
C GLU A 2 -6.89 15.32 7.48
N ILE A 3 -7.12 14.01 7.53
CA ILE A 3 -6.71 13.07 6.51
C ILE A 3 -7.91 12.26 6.07
N ASN A 4 -8.07 12.13 4.75
CA ASN A 4 -8.97 11.16 4.14
C ASN A 4 -8.11 10.00 3.65
N ASN A 5 -8.17 8.88 4.35
CA ASN A 5 -7.37 7.70 4.04
C ASN A 5 -8.25 6.64 3.35
N ARG A 6 -7.96 6.35 2.09
CA ARG A 6 -8.60 5.25 1.39
C ARG A 6 -7.85 3.97 1.71
N THR A 7 -8.59 2.93 2.10
CA THR A 7 -8.02 1.65 2.51
C THR A 7 -8.66 0.51 1.73
N VAL A 8 -7.90 -0.54 1.48
CA VAL A 8 -8.43 -1.81 0.99
C VAL A 8 -8.21 -2.86 2.08
N ARG A 9 -9.31 -3.51 2.49
CA ARG A 9 -9.30 -4.51 3.55
C ARG A 9 -9.95 -5.80 3.06
N LEU A 10 -9.52 -6.92 3.63
CA LEU A 10 -10.21 -8.19 3.39
C LEU A 10 -11.59 -8.16 4.02
N LEU A 11 -12.63 -8.43 3.23
CA LEU A 11 -14.00 -8.42 3.71
C LEU A 11 -14.39 -9.74 4.35
N TYR A 12 -14.02 -10.88 3.73
CA TYR A 12 -14.26 -12.21 4.27
C TYR A 12 -13.32 -13.25 3.67
N GLN A 13 -13.11 -14.33 4.41
CA GLN A 13 -12.31 -15.46 3.95
C GLN A 13 -13.11 -16.34 3.00
N THR A 14 -12.47 -16.76 1.89
CA THR A 14 -13.06 -17.66 0.92
C THR A 14 -11.99 -18.37 0.12
N ASN A 15 -12.33 -19.51 -0.48
CA ASN A 15 -11.49 -20.19 -1.46
C ASN A 15 -11.71 -19.65 -2.88
N ASN A 16 -12.70 -18.80 -3.07
CA ASN A 16 -12.97 -18.17 -4.36
C ASN A 16 -12.20 -16.86 -4.48
N TYR A 17 -10.98 -16.94 -4.99
CA TYR A 17 -10.08 -15.79 -5.12
C TYR A 17 -10.51 -14.79 -6.19
N PHE A 18 -11.46 -15.14 -7.03
CA PHE A 18 -12.00 -14.27 -8.08
C PHE A 18 -13.26 -13.52 -7.66
N ASP A 19 -13.69 -13.68 -6.42
CA ASP A 19 -14.89 -12.99 -5.92
C ASP A 19 -14.62 -11.49 -5.86
N LYS A 20 -15.41 -10.70 -6.59
CA LYS A 20 -15.31 -9.24 -6.62
C LYS A 20 -15.60 -8.59 -5.28
N ASN A 21 -16.38 -9.27 -4.44
CA ASN A 21 -16.81 -8.74 -3.14
C ASN A 21 -15.84 -9.10 -2.01
N LEU A 22 -14.71 -9.72 -2.34
CA LEU A 22 -13.71 -10.15 -1.38
C LEU A 22 -13.05 -8.97 -0.66
N TRP A 23 -12.93 -7.84 -1.31
CA TRP A 23 -12.23 -6.67 -0.85
C TRP A 23 -13.18 -5.51 -0.59
N SER A 24 -13.02 -4.84 0.55
CA SER A 24 -13.71 -3.58 0.80
C SER A 24 -12.78 -2.41 0.51
N PHE A 25 -13.31 -1.42 -0.19
CA PHE A 25 -12.63 -0.15 -0.45
C PHE A 25 -13.35 0.93 0.34
N LEU A 26 -12.67 1.49 1.35
CA LEU A 26 -13.29 2.43 2.30
C LEU A 26 -12.49 3.73 2.35
N GLU A 27 -13.21 4.81 2.62
CA GLU A 27 -12.62 6.10 2.95
C GLU A 27 -12.79 6.35 4.44
N GLU A 28 -11.70 6.62 5.12
CA GLU A 28 -11.69 6.89 6.55
C GLU A 28 -11.14 8.30 6.79
N ASN A 29 -11.95 9.15 7.43
CA ASN A 29 -11.54 10.49 7.78
C ASN A 29 -11.15 10.54 9.25
N TYR A 30 -10.00 11.10 9.54
CA TYR A 30 -9.59 11.32 10.92
C TYR A 30 -8.64 12.50 11.05
N ASP A 31 -8.62 13.08 12.25
CA ASP A 31 -7.67 14.13 12.58
C ASP A 31 -6.39 13.51 13.09
N LEU A 32 -5.34 13.64 12.28
CA LEU A 32 -4.05 13.04 12.58
C LEU A 32 -3.22 13.96 13.47
N GLN A 33 -2.67 13.38 14.53
CA GLN A 33 -1.65 14.02 15.34
C GLN A 33 -0.47 13.08 15.46
N LEU A 34 0.72 13.58 15.09
CA LEU A 34 1.93 12.80 15.20
C LEU A 34 2.48 12.85 16.61
N ASP A 35 2.86 11.69 17.12
CA ASP A 35 3.63 11.57 18.34
C ASP A 35 5.12 11.82 18.07
N SER A 36 5.89 11.85 19.14
CA SER A 36 7.34 12.03 19.06
C SER A 36 7.99 10.97 18.14
N ASN A 37 8.88 11.41 17.27
CA ASN A 37 9.63 10.58 16.31
C ASN A 37 8.77 9.95 15.20
N GLU A 38 7.50 10.32 15.09
CA GLU A 38 6.66 9.86 14.01
C GLU A 38 6.73 10.77 12.78
N PHE A 39 6.48 10.19 11.63
CA PHE A 39 6.30 10.96 10.40
C PHE A 39 5.20 10.34 9.56
N LEU A 40 4.49 11.21 8.84
CA LEU A 40 3.37 10.85 7.98
C LEU A 40 3.86 10.67 6.56
N ILE A 41 3.48 9.56 5.95
CA ILE A 41 3.84 9.23 4.58
C ILE A 41 2.58 9.09 3.74
N LYS A 42 2.58 9.72 2.56
CA LYS A 42 1.58 9.48 1.53
C LYS A 42 2.14 8.48 0.52
N ASN A 43 1.49 7.33 0.38
CA ASN A 43 1.88 6.34 -0.60
C ASN A 43 1.65 6.89 -2.02
N LYS A 44 2.68 6.85 -2.84
CA LYS A 44 2.61 7.24 -4.25
C LYS A 44 2.52 6.02 -5.16
N PHE A 45 3.16 4.94 -4.76
CA PHE A 45 3.16 3.67 -5.48
C PHE A 45 3.09 2.52 -4.49
N ILE A 46 2.21 1.57 -4.75
CA ILE A 46 2.03 0.36 -3.93
C ILE A 46 2.36 -0.83 -4.81
N PHE A 47 3.31 -1.65 -4.37
CA PHE A 47 3.81 -2.77 -5.17
C PHE A 47 3.08 -4.04 -4.79
N LEU A 48 2.33 -4.61 -5.74
CA LEU A 48 1.66 -5.88 -5.56
C LEU A 48 2.54 -7.01 -6.06
N ASP A 49 2.67 -8.06 -5.25
CA ASP A 49 3.39 -9.26 -5.62
C ASP A 49 2.64 -10.51 -5.13
N LYS A 50 3.18 -11.69 -5.46
CA LYS A 50 2.54 -12.95 -5.09
C LYS A 50 2.58 -13.25 -3.60
N ASN A 51 3.31 -12.50 -2.79
CA ASN A 51 3.28 -12.65 -1.33
C ASN A 51 1.89 -12.36 -0.78
N ILE A 52 1.17 -11.41 -1.38
CA ILE A 52 -0.21 -11.11 -1.01
C ILE A 52 -1.09 -12.33 -1.26
N LEU A 53 -0.94 -12.96 -2.42
CA LEU A 53 -1.69 -14.16 -2.77
C LEU A 53 -1.36 -15.31 -1.83
N ASN A 54 -0.10 -15.50 -1.49
CA ASN A 54 0.33 -16.55 -0.57
C ASN A 54 -0.23 -16.32 0.84
N ALA A 55 -0.18 -15.09 1.33
CA ALA A 55 -0.75 -14.72 2.63
C ALA A 55 -2.26 -15.04 2.68
N PHE A 56 -2.97 -14.75 1.60
CA PHE A 56 -4.38 -15.06 1.48
C PHE A 56 -4.63 -16.58 1.48
N LYS A 57 -3.89 -17.33 0.68
CA LYS A 57 -4.02 -18.79 0.60
C LYS A 57 -3.65 -19.51 1.90
N ASN A 58 -2.72 -18.94 2.66
CA ASN A 58 -2.26 -19.51 3.91
C ASN A 58 -3.09 -19.03 5.12
N ASN A 59 -4.19 -18.31 4.89
CA ASN A 59 -5.05 -17.75 5.93
C ASN A 59 -4.29 -16.83 6.91
N GLU A 60 -3.28 -16.14 6.43
CA GLU A 60 -2.54 -15.16 7.20
C GLU A 60 -3.23 -13.80 7.27
N LEU A 61 -4.24 -13.59 6.42
CA LEU A 61 -5.10 -12.41 6.42
C LEU A 61 -6.41 -12.72 7.11
N GLU A 62 -6.81 -11.87 8.05
CA GLU A 62 -8.09 -11.95 8.74
C GLU A 62 -9.06 -10.92 8.21
N GLU A 63 -10.35 -11.13 8.46
CA GLU A 63 -11.38 -10.15 8.09
C GLU A 63 -11.08 -8.80 8.72
N GLY A 64 -11.17 -7.75 7.92
CA GLY A 64 -10.88 -6.38 8.35
C GLY A 64 -9.41 -5.97 8.23
N ASP A 65 -8.51 -6.90 7.94
CA ASP A 65 -7.09 -6.58 7.82
C ASP A 65 -6.79 -5.72 6.61
N LEU A 66 -5.90 -4.75 6.80
CA LEU A 66 -5.21 -4.08 5.71
C LEU A 66 -4.29 -5.08 5.01
N ILE A 67 -4.11 -4.89 3.72
CA ILE A 67 -3.25 -5.76 2.93
C ILE A 67 -1.82 -5.25 3.00
N GLN A 68 -0.91 -6.09 3.45
CA GLN A 68 0.50 -5.75 3.55
C GLN A 68 1.12 -5.65 2.15
N ALA A 69 1.78 -4.53 1.88
CA ALA A 69 2.48 -4.30 0.63
C ALA A 69 3.63 -3.35 0.84
N GLN A 70 4.69 -3.53 0.06
CA GLN A 70 5.77 -2.56 0.01
C GLN A 70 5.29 -1.32 -0.75
N THR A 71 5.69 -0.15 -0.28
CA THR A 71 5.26 1.12 -0.86
C THR A 71 6.43 2.07 -1.05
N LEU A 72 6.29 2.96 -2.02
CA LEU A 72 7.13 4.13 -2.18
C LEU A 72 6.26 5.36 -1.91
N GLY A 73 6.62 6.14 -0.91
CA GLY A 73 5.81 7.26 -0.48
C GLY A 73 6.63 8.51 -0.18
N GLU A 74 5.92 9.62 -0.04
CA GLU A 74 6.49 10.92 0.26
C GLU A 74 6.16 11.34 1.69
N VAL A 75 7.16 11.84 2.40
CA VAL A 75 6.96 12.38 3.75
C VAL A 75 6.22 13.71 3.66
N LEU A 76 5.04 13.79 4.28
CA LEU A 76 4.21 15.00 4.29
C LEU A 76 4.36 15.82 5.57
N GLU A 77 4.53 15.16 6.71
CA GLU A 77 4.78 15.78 8.01
C GLU A 77 5.76 14.93 8.78
N SER A 78 6.57 15.55 9.64
CA SER A 78 7.55 14.80 10.40
C SER A 78 7.87 15.46 11.74
N LYS A 79 7.86 14.61 12.77
CA LYS A 79 8.48 14.88 14.08
C LYS A 79 9.72 14.02 14.28
N ASN A 80 10.24 13.42 13.22
CA ASN A 80 11.43 12.58 13.24
C ASN A 80 12.59 13.34 12.62
N LYS A 81 13.67 13.50 13.36
CA LYS A 81 14.84 14.27 12.90
C LYS A 81 15.55 13.67 11.68
N ASN A 82 15.35 12.37 11.44
CA ASN A 82 16.02 11.66 10.35
C ASN A 82 15.22 11.67 9.04
N TYR A 83 13.95 12.07 9.08
CA TYR A 83 13.05 12.08 7.92
C TYR A 83 12.43 13.46 7.77
N LYS A 84 12.61 14.06 6.61
CA LYS A 84 12.16 15.43 6.32
C LYS A 84 11.03 15.43 5.31
N VAL A 85 10.15 16.43 5.43
CA VAL A 85 9.09 16.67 4.47
C VAL A 85 9.66 16.75 3.05
N GLY A 86 9.04 16.06 2.11
CA GLY A 86 9.47 15.99 0.70
C GLY A 86 10.39 14.84 0.38
N GLU A 87 10.98 14.17 1.38
CA GLU A 87 11.79 12.99 1.14
C GLU A 87 10.91 11.79 0.80
N TYR A 88 11.44 10.90 -0.04
CA TYR A 88 10.76 9.66 -0.41
C TYR A 88 11.32 8.49 0.38
N VAL A 89 10.43 7.55 0.75
CA VAL A 89 10.80 6.38 1.53
C VAL A 89 10.19 5.12 0.93
N LEU A 90 10.99 4.06 0.90
CA LEU A 90 10.53 2.69 0.67
C LEU A 90 10.22 2.08 2.03
N GLY A 91 9.03 1.52 2.18
CA GLY A 91 8.62 0.89 3.42
C GLY A 91 7.45 -0.04 3.19
N ILE A 92 6.86 -0.50 4.28
CA ILE A 92 5.66 -1.33 4.25
C ILE A 92 4.49 -0.43 4.65
N GLY A 93 3.86 0.20 3.65
CA GLY A 93 2.79 1.16 3.87
C GLY A 93 1.39 0.58 3.70
N PHE A 94 1.26 -0.68 3.35
CA PHE A 94 0.00 -1.37 3.11
C PHE A 94 -0.78 -0.80 1.91
N VAL A 95 -1.91 -1.40 1.58
CA VAL A 95 -2.76 -0.91 0.49
C VAL A 95 -3.69 0.16 1.03
N GLN A 96 -3.18 1.38 1.08
CA GLN A 96 -3.86 2.57 1.60
C GLN A 96 -3.14 3.84 1.11
N ASP A 97 -3.77 5.00 1.32
CA ASP A 97 -3.16 6.28 0.92
C ASP A 97 -2.04 6.72 1.86
N TYR A 98 -2.23 6.60 3.17
CA TYR A 98 -1.35 7.19 4.18
C TYR A 98 -0.98 6.18 5.26
N TYR A 99 0.21 6.34 5.83
CA TYR A 99 0.58 5.63 7.04
C TYR A 99 1.57 6.45 7.86
N ILE A 100 1.68 6.08 9.14
CA ILE A 100 2.61 6.69 10.08
C ILE A 100 3.73 5.71 10.36
N SER A 101 4.97 6.20 10.38
CA SER A 101 6.15 5.39 10.68
C SER A 101 7.04 6.10 11.68
N LYS A 102 7.84 5.31 12.39
CA LYS A 102 8.97 5.80 13.21
C LYS A 102 10.32 5.53 12.56
N GLY A 103 10.31 5.02 11.31
CA GLY A 103 11.52 4.71 10.56
C GLY A 103 11.94 3.25 10.60
N LEU A 104 11.20 2.39 11.31
CA LEU A 104 11.48 0.95 11.30
C LEU A 104 11.09 0.34 9.97
N LYS A 105 11.95 -0.53 9.45
CA LYS A 105 11.73 -1.26 8.18
C LYS A 105 11.44 -0.34 7.00
N CYS A 106 11.95 0.87 7.01
CA CYS A 106 11.88 1.76 5.86
C CYS A 106 13.24 2.40 5.61
N LYS A 107 13.43 2.86 4.37
CA LYS A 107 14.67 3.55 3.98
C LYS A 107 14.36 4.65 2.99
N LYS A 108 15.23 5.66 2.98
CA LYS A 108 15.14 6.75 2.02
C LYS A 108 15.40 6.22 0.61
N PHE A 109 14.72 6.82 -0.35
CA PHE A 109 14.82 6.46 -1.75
C PHE A 109 14.94 7.72 -2.60
N ASP A 110 15.87 7.70 -3.57
CA ASP A 110 15.98 8.78 -4.53
C ASP A 110 14.92 8.60 -5.62
N ILE A 111 13.90 9.46 -5.60
CA ILE A 111 12.77 9.35 -6.54
C ILE A 111 13.20 9.49 -7.99
N SER A 112 14.32 10.16 -8.28
CA SER A 112 14.82 10.28 -9.63
C SER A 112 15.25 8.93 -10.23
N GLU A 113 15.54 7.95 -9.38
CA GLU A 113 15.91 6.59 -9.80
C GLU A 113 14.70 5.70 -10.02
N PHE A 114 13.50 6.17 -9.66
CA PHE A 114 12.28 5.37 -9.87
C PHE A 114 11.84 5.45 -11.32
N ASN A 115 11.77 4.28 -11.95
CA ASN A 115 11.32 4.16 -13.31
C ASN A 115 10.04 3.29 -13.33
N SER A 116 8.90 3.93 -13.67
CA SER A 116 7.63 3.25 -13.89
C SER A 116 7.54 2.75 -15.33
N SER A 117 8.61 2.15 -15.84
CA SER A 117 8.74 1.75 -17.25
C SER A 117 7.68 0.73 -17.69
N ASN A 118 7.64 0.50 -19.01
CA ASN A 118 6.64 -0.30 -19.73
C ASN A 118 6.43 -1.75 -19.26
N ASP A 119 7.28 -2.25 -18.36
CA ASP A 119 7.19 -3.59 -17.80
C ASP A 119 6.21 -3.70 -16.65
N LYS A 120 5.62 -2.57 -16.24
CA LYS A 120 4.77 -2.49 -15.04
C LYS A 120 3.36 -2.10 -15.45
N MET A 121 2.39 -2.82 -14.90
CA MET A 121 0.98 -2.45 -15.03
C MET A 121 0.62 -1.53 -13.89
N VAL A 122 0.15 -0.32 -14.20
CA VAL A 122 -0.29 0.66 -13.21
C VAL A 122 -1.81 0.68 -13.16
N ILE A 123 -2.36 0.45 -11.98
CA ILE A 123 -3.81 0.39 -11.75
C ILE A 123 -4.13 1.30 -10.56
N GLY A 124 -5.23 2.07 -10.67
CA GLY A 124 -5.69 2.89 -9.54
C GLY A 124 -6.09 2.04 -8.33
N ILE A 125 -5.85 2.54 -7.14
CA ILE A 125 -6.15 1.81 -5.89
C ILE A 125 -7.63 1.41 -5.79
N GLU A 126 -8.53 2.22 -6.35
CA GLU A 126 -9.97 1.95 -6.38
C GLU A 126 -10.31 0.70 -7.20
N ASN A 127 -9.41 0.24 -8.04
CA ASN A 127 -9.56 -0.96 -8.87
C ASN A 127 -8.73 -2.14 -8.33
N PHE A 128 -8.55 -2.22 -7.03
CA PHE A 128 -7.78 -3.30 -6.40
C PHE A 128 -8.28 -4.69 -6.79
N SER A 129 -9.60 -4.90 -6.89
CA SER A 129 -10.14 -6.20 -7.29
C SER A 129 -9.65 -6.63 -8.68
N VAL A 130 -9.55 -5.69 -9.61
CA VAL A 130 -9.00 -5.95 -10.95
C VAL A 130 -7.52 -6.31 -10.86
N ALA A 131 -6.77 -5.56 -10.07
CA ALA A 131 -5.34 -5.81 -9.88
C ALA A 131 -5.08 -7.17 -9.26
N PHE A 132 -5.86 -7.56 -8.25
CA PHE A 132 -5.73 -8.85 -7.59
C PHE A 132 -6.06 -10.01 -8.54
N THR A 133 -7.11 -9.87 -9.37
CA THR A 133 -7.46 -10.87 -10.39
C THR A 133 -6.32 -11.05 -11.39
N LYS A 134 -5.73 -9.96 -11.85
CA LYS A 134 -4.58 -10.02 -12.77
C LYS A 134 -3.36 -10.66 -12.11
N LEU A 135 -3.15 -10.45 -10.83
CA LEU A 135 -2.08 -11.07 -10.07
C LEU A 135 -2.24 -12.59 -10.01
N ILE A 136 -3.48 -13.08 -9.83
CA ILE A 136 -3.78 -14.51 -9.82
C ILE A 136 -3.54 -15.12 -11.21
N ASP A 137 -4.02 -14.46 -12.27
CA ASP A 137 -3.95 -14.97 -13.65
C ASP A 137 -2.56 -14.88 -14.25
N SER A 138 -1.69 -14.07 -13.67
CA SER A 138 -0.40 -13.79 -14.23
C SER A 138 0.56 -14.97 -14.05
N ASN A 139 0.90 -15.63 -15.14
CA ASN A 139 2.08 -16.49 -15.21
C ASN A 139 3.34 -15.66 -15.47
N ASP A 140 3.18 -14.37 -15.67
CA ASP A 140 4.24 -13.41 -15.94
C ASP A 140 4.72 -12.76 -14.65
N GLU A 141 6.01 -12.47 -14.59
CA GLU A 141 6.63 -11.66 -13.55
C GLU A 141 6.29 -10.17 -13.69
N LYS A 142 5.21 -9.82 -14.39
CA LYS A 142 4.77 -8.43 -14.51
C LYS A 142 4.41 -7.90 -13.13
N LYS A 143 5.15 -6.89 -12.73
CA LYS A 143 4.88 -6.19 -11.49
C LYS A 143 3.65 -5.31 -11.65
N ILE A 144 2.71 -5.45 -10.74
CA ILE A 144 1.52 -4.61 -10.70
C ILE A 144 1.78 -3.52 -9.67
N ILE A 145 1.56 -2.29 -10.09
CA ILE A 145 1.69 -1.11 -9.22
C ILE A 145 0.30 -0.50 -9.06
N LEU A 146 -0.11 -0.34 -7.81
CA LEU A 146 -1.29 0.46 -7.49
C LEU A 146 -0.87 1.91 -7.30
N LYS A 147 -1.65 2.80 -7.89
CA LYS A 147 -1.47 4.23 -7.72
C LYS A 147 -2.64 4.78 -6.90
N PRO A 148 -2.36 5.24 -5.67
CA PRO A 148 -3.38 5.91 -4.86
C PRO A 148 -3.88 7.20 -5.45
#